data_705fb92dfcbfc7c6402338888bae90cd
#
_entry.id   705fb92dfcbfc7c6402338888bae90cd
#
_cell.length_a   1.000
_cell.length_b   1.000
_cell.length_c   1.000
_cell.angle_alpha   90.00
_cell.angle_beta   90.00
_cell.angle_gamma   90.00
#
_symmetry.space_group_name_H-M   'P 1'
#
loop_
_entity.id
_entity.type
_entity.pdbx_description
1 polymer ?
#
loop_
_entity_poly.entity_id
_entity_poly.type
_entity_poly.pdbx_seq_one_letter_code
_entity_poly.pdbx_strand_id
1 'polypeptide(L)'
;DRHNGLSSGYGAEAYPNMSRMDWAIELYNWFNYYLKDIGEEPTPIAQVQTNDGNWHAEDTWPPDDKEWMKITLDAAESTGGWVSSSASASFTVAGFEEDVHISGLPTLHLSANSPLLPCNGGQVFATMFDDETGLRLGHATMDLRYRDGGYEANAVTPGQTYLMLMEFNPLDVILPAG
;
A
#
# COMPACT_ATOMS: atom_id res chain seq x y z
N ASP A 1 -8.60 -8.24 -7.14
CA ASP A 1 -9.01 -9.25 -6.18
C ASP A 1 -7.95 -10.33 -6.05
N ARG A 2 -7.53 -10.60 -4.83
CA ARG A 2 -6.40 -11.47 -4.51
C ARG A 2 -6.77 -12.57 -3.53
N HIS A 3 -8.04 -12.73 -3.33
CA HIS A 3 -8.57 -13.68 -2.36
C HIS A 3 -8.55 -15.12 -2.83
N ASN A 4 -8.30 -15.37 -4.09
CA ASN A 4 -8.35 -16.71 -4.64
C ASN A 4 -7.04 -17.49 -4.54
N GLY A 5 -6.00 -16.93 -3.94
CA GLY A 5 -4.71 -17.57 -3.71
C GLY A 5 -3.98 -18.12 -4.93
N LEU A 6 -4.64 -18.06 -6.06
CA LEU A 6 -4.06 -18.48 -7.34
C LEU A 6 -3.30 -17.34 -7.99
N SER A 7 -3.48 -16.13 -7.50
CA SER A 7 -2.76 -15.00 -8.02
C SER A 7 -1.37 -14.95 -7.41
N SER A 8 -0.38 -14.96 -8.26
CA SER A 8 0.99 -14.59 -7.91
C SER A 8 1.12 -13.08 -7.67
N GLY A 9 0.06 -12.43 -7.18
CA GLY A 9 0.05 -11.01 -6.93
C GLY A 9 0.85 -10.63 -5.69
N TYR A 10 0.97 -9.35 -5.46
CA TYR A 10 1.75 -8.77 -4.38
C TYR A 10 1.44 -9.35 -2.99
N GLY A 11 0.17 -9.55 -2.69
CA GLY A 11 -0.24 -10.13 -1.42
C GLY A 11 0.17 -11.58 -1.24
N ALA A 12 0.22 -12.36 -2.31
CA ALA A 12 0.61 -13.77 -2.23
C ALA A 12 2.10 -13.97 -1.90
N GLU A 13 2.94 -12.99 -2.18
CA GLU A 13 4.36 -13.05 -1.85
C GLU A 13 4.59 -12.73 -0.37
N ALA A 14 4.00 -11.63 0.11
CA ALA A 14 4.15 -11.20 1.51
C ALA A 14 3.24 -11.97 2.48
N TYR A 15 2.08 -12.41 2.01
CA TYR A 15 1.05 -13.01 2.85
C TYR A 15 0.61 -14.37 2.30
N PRO A 16 1.36 -15.44 2.57
CA PRO A 16 1.14 -16.75 1.95
C PRO A 16 -0.22 -17.39 2.27
N ASN A 17 -0.83 -17.01 3.38
CA ASN A 17 -2.15 -17.52 3.80
C ASN A 17 -3.33 -16.61 3.39
N MET A 18 -3.11 -15.66 2.50
CA MET A 18 -4.13 -14.70 2.08
C MET A 18 -5.35 -15.34 1.40
N SER A 19 -5.22 -16.59 0.98
CA SER A 19 -6.28 -17.38 0.31
C SER A 19 -6.99 -18.37 1.21
N ARG A 20 -6.98 -18.18 2.51
CA ARG A 20 -7.73 -19.00 3.43
C ARG A 20 -9.20 -19.13 3.01
N MET A 21 -9.72 -20.33 3.08
CA MET A 21 -11.14 -20.59 2.76
C MET A 21 -12.10 -20.17 3.88
N ASP A 22 -11.62 -20.04 5.10
CA ASP A 22 -12.42 -19.68 6.28
C ASP A 22 -12.98 -18.26 6.20
N TRP A 23 -12.33 -17.34 5.51
CA TRP A 23 -12.89 -16.01 5.24
C TRP A 23 -14.27 -16.09 4.56
N ALA A 24 -14.48 -17.09 3.71
CA ALA A 24 -15.76 -17.29 3.05
C ALA A 24 -16.85 -17.73 4.04
N ILE A 25 -16.47 -18.49 5.06
CA ILE A 25 -17.36 -18.88 6.15
C ILE A 25 -17.71 -17.68 7.01
N GLU A 26 -16.73 -16.87 7.35
CA GLU A 26 -16.94 -15.62 8.10
C GLU A 26 -17.88 -14.66 7.36
N LEU A 27 -17.65 -14.45 6.07
CA LEU A 27 -18.50 -13.62 5.21
C LEU A 27 -19.93 -14.19 5.13
N TYR A 28 -20.07 -15.51 5.00
CA TYR A 28 -21.37 -16.17 4.97
C TYR A 28 -22.13 -16.00 6.30
N ASN A 29 -21.46 -16.14 7.43
CA ASN A 29 -22.05 -15.96 8.75
C ASN A 29 -22.45 -14.48 8.97
N TRP A 30 -21.60 -13.54 8.54
CA TRP A 30 -21.89 -12.11 8.60
C TRP A 30 -23.18 -11.76 7.84
N PHE A 31 -23.32 -12.24 6.60
CA PHE A 31 -24.51 -12.01 5.81
C PHE A 31 -25.75 -12.73 6.34
N ASN A 32 -25.59 -13.92 6.92
CA ASN A 32 -26.71 -14.61 7.54
C ASN A 32 -27.24 -13.83 8.74
N TYR A 33 -26.35 -13.33 9.58
CA TYR A 33 -26.76 -12.53 10.73
C TYR A 33 -27.44 -11.23 10.31
N TYR A 34 -26.75 -10.37 9.55
CA TYR A 34 -27.25 -9.03 9.25
C TYR A 34 -28.38 -8.96 8.21
N LEU A 35 -28.51 -9.94 7.35
CA LEU A 35 -29.55 -9.94 6.30
C LEU A 35 -30.69 -10.91 6.55
N LYS A 36 -30.49 -11.90 7.39
CA LYS A 36 -31.50 -12.97 7.60
C LYS A 36 -31.84 -13.22 9.06
N ASP A 37 -31.20 -12.55 10.00
CA ASP A 37 -31.32 -12.78 11.45
C ASP A 37 -31.04 -14.24 11.84
N ILE A 38 -30.04 -14.85 11.20
CA ILE A 38 -29.65 -16.26 11.44
C ILE A 38 -28.23 -16.32 12.00
N GLY A 39 -28.05 -17.03 13.10
CA GLY A 39 -26.75 -17.25 13.72
C GLY A 39 -26.44 -16.30 14.87
N GLU A 40 -25.18 -16.24 15.24
CA GLU A 40 -24.69 -15.35 16.30
C GLU A 40 -24.14 -14.06 15.71
N GLU A 41 -24.18 -12.99 16.48
CA GLU A 41 -23.60 -11.71 16.08
C GLU A 41 -22.09 -11.85 15.86
N PRO A 42 -21.59 -11.53 14.67
CA PRO A 42 -20.15 -11.57 14.39
C PRO A 42 -19.42 -10.56 15.28
N THR A 43 -18.34 -11.00 15.89
CA THR A 43 -17.46 -10.11 16.66
C THR A 43 -16.67 -9.22 15.67
N PRO A 44 -16.73 -7.90 15.78
CA PRO A 44 -15.99 -7.00 14.91
C PRO A 44 -14.50 -6.98 15.32
N ILE A 45 -13.76 -7.96 14.87
CA ILE A 45 -12.32 -8.08 15.09
C ILE A 45 -11.62 -8.07 13.74
N ALA A 46 -10.59 -7.26 13.61
CA ALA A 46 -9.68 -7.33 12.48
C ALA A 46 -8.70 -8.49 12.68
N GLN A 47 -8.72 -9.46 11.78
CA GLN A 47 -7.72 -10.52 11.75
C GLN A 47 -6.67 -10.17 10.72
N VAL A 48 -5.43 -9.98 11.17
CA VAL A 48 -4.33 -9.49 10.37
C VAL A 48 -3.22 -10.53 10.33
N GLN A 49 -2.61 -10.71 9.17
CA GLN A 49 -1.46 -11.59 9.00
C GLN A 49 -0.22 -10.75 8.74
N THR A 50 0.83 -10.98 9.50
CA THR A 50 2.16 -10.42 9.27
C THR A 50 2.93 -11.22 8.22
N ASN A 51 4.01 -10.64 7.69
CA ASN A 51 4.87 -11.27 6.69
C ASN A 51 5.59 -12.55 7.17
N ASP A 52 5.66 -12.78 8.47
CA ASP A 52 6.17 -14.02 9.06
C ASP A 52 5.14 -15.16 9.04
N GLY A 53 3.93 -14.88 8.57
CA GLY A 53 2.82 -15.83 8.47
C GLY A 53 1.96 -15.96 9.72
N ASN A 54 2.29 -15.26 10.79
CA ASN A 54 1.49 -15.27 12.01
C ASN A 54 0.22 -14.44 11.87
N TRP A 55 -0.84 -14.91 12.51
CA TRP A 55 -2.12 -14.19 12.58
C TRP A 55 -2.32 -13.62 13.98
N HIS A 56 -2.79 -12.39 14.02
CA HIS A 56 -3.21 -11.73 15.25
C HIS A 56 -4.55 -11.03 15.07
N ALA A 57 -5.20 -10.79 16.19
CA ALA A 57 -6.50 -10.12 16.22
C ALA A 57 -6.33 -8.73 16.82
N GLU A 58 -6.91 -7.73 16.16
CA GLU A 58 -6.94 -6.35 16.57
C GLU A 58 -8.39 -5.90 16.74
N ASP A 59 -8.68 -5.14 17.77
CA ASP A 59 -10.01 -4.57 17.98
C ASP A 59 -10.36 -3.58 16.87
N THR A 60 -9.35 -2.86 16.39
CA THR A 60 -9.42 -1.94 15.25
C THR A 60 -8.18 -2.10 14.38
N TRP A 61 -8.32 -1.85 13.07
CA TRP A 61 -7.17 -1.83 12.19
C TRP A 61 -7.23 -0.61 11.25
N PRO A 62 -6.15 0.16 11.08
CA PRO A 62 -4.86 0.05 11.79
C PRO A 62 -5.00 0.19 13.31
N PRO A 63 -4.09 -0.43 14.11
CA PRO A 63 -4.15 -0.38 15.57
C PRO A 63 -4.23 1.06 16.11
N ASP A 64 -4.97 1.27 17.20
CA ASP A 64 -5.14 2.61 17.77
C ASP A 64 -3.89 3.14 18.48
N ASP A 65 -3.01 2.25 18.92
CA ASP A 65 -1.76 2.56 19.61
C ASP A 65 -0.56 2.76 18.66
N LYS A 66 -0.81 2.82 17.34
CA LYS A 66 0.24 3.08 16.36
C LYS A 66 0.87 4.45 16.53
N GLU A 67 2.17 4.50 16.33
CA GLU A 67 2.92 5.73 16.17
C GLU A 67 3.16 6.07 14.70
N TRP A 68 3.08 7.35 14.37
CA TRP A 68 3.33 7.81 13.01
C TRP A 68 4.81 8.01 12.76
N MET A 69 5.35 7.32 11.77
CA MET A 69 6.71 7.54 11.29
C MET A 69 6.69 8.29 9.97
N LYS A 70 7.49 9.34 9.86
CA LYS A 70 7.69 10.08 8.63
C LYS A 70 9.10 9.86 8.12
N ILE A 71 9.20 9.31 6.93
CA ILE A 71 10.47 9.12 6.22
C ILE A 71 10.57 10.17 5.12
N THR A 72 11.67 10.91 5.10
CA THR A 72 11.95 11.85 4.02
C THR A 72 12.85 11.16 2.99
N LEU A 73 12.35 11.09 1.76
CA LEU A 73 13.11 10.57 0.63
C LEU A 73 13.98 11.68 0.08
N ASP A 74 15.30 11.55 0.21
CA ASP A 74 16.22 12.58 -0.24
C ASP A 74 16.55 12.40 -1.73
N ALA A 75 16.29 13.43 -2.51
CA ALA A 75 16.62 13.45 -3.92
C ALA A 75 18.15 13.37 -4.19
N ALA A 76 18.97 13.77 -3.24
CA ALA A 76 20.42 13.68 -3.36
C ALA A 76 20.93 12.23 -3.33
N GLU A 77 20.20 11.34 -2.65
CA GLU A 77 20.49 9.91 -2.58
C GLU A 77 19.74 9.09 -3.64
N SER A 78 18.89 9.72 -4.42
CA SER A 78 18.12 9.04 -5.47
C SER A 78 19.04 8.65 -6.65
N THR A 79 18.81 7.48 -7.17
CA THR A 79 19.56 6.96 -8.33
C THR A 79 18.94 7.32 -9.68
N GLY A 80 17.87 8.10 -9.68
CA GLY A 80 17.16 8.47 -10.89
C GLY A 80 16.58 9.88 -10.86
N GLY A 81 16.30 10.41 -12.03
CA GLY A 81 15.66 11.70 -12.23
C GLY A 81 14.51 11.63 -13.24
N TRP A 82 13.54 12.48 -13.08
CA TRP A 82 12.36 12.57 -13.97
C TRP A 82 12.70 13.36 -15.23
N VAL A 83 13.21 12.71 -16.24
CA VAL A 83 13.64 13.36 -17.50
C VAL A 83 12.87 12.86 -18.72
N SER A 84 12.08 11.79 -18.59
CA SER A 84 11.30 11.21 -19.70
C SER A 84 10.07 10.46 -19.21
N SER A 85 9.23 10.03 -20.15
CA SER A 85 8.04 9.21 -19.85
C SER A 85 8.35 7.83 -19.24
N SER A 86 9.59 7.40 -19.29
CA SER A 86 10.09 6.17 -18.70
C SER A 86 11.03 6.42 -17.52
N ALA A 87 11.01 7.61 -16.95
CA ALA A 87 11.85 7.95 -15.82
C ALA A 87 11.45 7.13 -14.58
N SER A 88 12.44 6.71 -13.85
CA SER A 88 12.31 6.06 -12.56
C SER A 88 13.25 6.70 -11.56
N ALA A 89 12.88 6.69 -10.29
CA ALA A 89 13.72 7.06 -9.18
C ALA A 89 13.64 5.95 -8.13
N SER A 90 14.75 5.67 -7.48
CA SER A 90 14.83 4.75 -6.36
C SER A 90 15.36 5.50 -5.15
N PHE A 91 14.80 5.17 -4.01
CA PHE A 91 15.19 5.74 -2.73
C PHE A 91 15.39 4.57 -1.77
N THR A 92 16.54 4.51 -1.14
CA THR A 92 16.82 3.54 -0.08
C THR A 92 16.75 4.27 1.25
N VAL A 93 16.00 3.71 2.17
CA VAL A 93 15.92 4.18 3.55
C VAL A 93 16.93 3.37 4.35
N ALA A 94 17.69 4.02 5.22
CA ALA A 94 18.60 3.31 6.11
C ALA A 94 17.83 2.30 6.99
N GLY A 95 18.46 1.19 7.30
CA GLY A 95 17.90 0.17 8.16
C GLY A 95 17.53 0.69 9.55
N PHE A 96 16.75 -0.06 10.26
CA PHE A 96 16.31 0.26 11.62
C PHE A 96 17.27 -0.31 12.65
N GLU A 97 17.45 0.37 13.78
CA GLU A 97 18.28 -0.11 14.88
C GLU A 97 17.66 -1.32 15.60
N GLU A 98 16.34 -1.44 15.55
CA GLU A 98 15.55 -2.50 16.17
C GLU A 98 14.51 -3.01 15.15
N ASP A 99 13.94 -4.19 15.39
CA ASP A 99 12.83 -4.70 14.59
C ASP A 99 11.66 -3.72 14.61
N VAL A 100 11.10 -3.41 13.46
CA VAL A 100 9.98 -2.47 13.32
C VAL A 100 8.78 -3.17 12.77
N HIS A 101 7.66 -3.09 13.49
CA HIS A 101 6.36 -3.53 13.02
C HIS A 101 5.63 -2.35 12.36
N ILE A 102 5.43 -2.45 11.05
CA ILE A 102 4.68 -1.45 10.27
C ILE A 102 3.30 -2.00 9.98
N SER A 103 2.28 -1.33 10.53
CA SER A 103 0.88 -1.72 10.36
C SER A 103 0.05 -0.53 9.89
N GLY A 104 -0.67 -0.68 8.81
CA GLY A 104 -1.59 0.34 8.33
C GLY A 104 -1.55 0.61 6.83
N LEU A 105 -1.84 1.86 6.48
CA LEU A 105 -1.91 2.38 5.10
C LEU A 105 -0.78 3.38 4.88
N PRO A 106 0.39 2.93 4.41
CA PRO A 106 1.48 3.86 4.09
C PRO A 106 1.06 4.82 2.99
N THR A 107 1.51 6.06 3.10
CA THR A 107 1.17 7.11 2.16
C THR A 107 2.43 7.79 1.63
N LEU A 108 2.54 7.91 0.31
CA LEU A 108 3.60 8.64 -0.37
C LEU A 108 3.12 10.04 -0.74
N HIS A 109 3.82 11.05 -0.25
CA HIS A 109 3.68 12.43 -0.69
C HIS A 109 4.74 12.71 -1.75
N LEU A 110 4.32 12.85 -3.00
CA LEU A 110 5.22 13.04 -4.12
C LEU A 110 4.93 14.38 -4.80
N SER A 111 5.95 15.24 -4.90
CA SER A 111 5.89 16.43 -5.75
C SER A 111 6.54 16.13 -7.08
N ALA A 112 5.78 16.22 -8.16
CA ALA A 112 6.28 15.94 -9.49
C ALA A 112 5.85 17.00 -10.49
N ASN A 113 6.69 17.24 -11.48
CA ASN A 113 6.32 18.00 -12.65
C ASN A 113 6.72 17.25 -13.93
N SER A 114 6.02 17.52 -15.00
CA SER A 114 6.39 17.04 -16.32
C SER A 114 6.81 18.24 -17.16
N PRO A 115 8.09 18.36 -17.53
CA PRO A 115 8.56 19.47 -18.38
C PRO A 115 8.18 19.27 -19.85
N LEU A 116 7.71 18.10 -20.22
CA LEU A 116 7.41 17.73 -21.59
C LEU A 116 6.01 18.17 -22.01
N LEU A 117 5.82 18.30 -23.30
CA LEU A 117 4.61 18.73 -24.01
C LEU A 117 3.29 18.19 -23.42
N PRO A 118 2.16 18.81 -23.71
CA PRO A 118 0.88 18.47 -23.10
C PRO A 118 0.65 16.98 -23.18
N CYS A 119 0.91 16.31 -22.06
CA CYS A 119 0.53 14.92 -21.90
C CYS A 119 -0.94 14.92 -21.49
N ASN A 120 -1.74 14.17 -22.22
CA ASN A 120 -3.14 13.97 -21.85
C ASN A 120 -3.31 13.12 -20.59
N GLY A 121 -2.25 12.98 -19.80
CA GLY A 121 -2.18 12.19 -18.58
C GLY A 121 -0.80 11.60 -18.39
N GLY A 122 -0.62 10.93 -17.30
CA GLY A 122 0.56 10.16 -16.94
C GLY A 122 0.24 9.32 -15.72
N GLN A 123 0.79 8.13 -15.66
CA GLN A 123 0.63 7.27 -14.51
C GLN A 123 1.92 7.23 -13.71
N VAL A 124 1.79 7.35 -12.42
CA VAL A 124 2.86 7.17 -11.45
C VAL A 124 2.63 5.86 -10.74
N PHE A 125 3.67 5.04 -10.68
CA PHE A 125 3.69 3.80 -9.93
C PHE A 125 4.75 3.92 -8.86
N ALA A 126 4.36 3.66 -7.64
CA ALA A 126 5.29 3.53 -6.52
C ALA A 126 5.27 2.10 -6.02
N THR A 127 6.42 1.54 -5.74
CA THR A 127 6.55 0.19 -5.18
C THR A 127 7.51 0.25 -4.01
N MET A 128 7.14 -0.40 -2.93
CA MET A 128 7.94 -0.52 -1.72
C MET A 128 8.47 -1.94 -1.63
N PHE A 129 9.75 -2.06 -1.37
CA PHE A 129 10.43 -3.34 -1.18
C PHE A 129 11.15 -3.35 0.17
N ASP A 130 11.27 -4.51 0.73
CA ASP A 130 12.31 -4.84 1.66
C ASP A 130 13.59 -5.08 0.85
N ASP A 131 14.62 -4.27 1.07
CA ASP A 131 15.84 -4.29 0.23
C ASP A 131 16.71 -5.52 0.55
N GLU A 132 16.64 -6.05 1.76
CA GLU A 132 17.40 -7.23 2.17
C GLU A 132 16.88 -8.51 1.49
N THR A 133 15.60 -8.71 1.53
CA THR A 133 14.96 -9.93 0.99
C THR A 133 14.51 -9.77 -0.47
N GLY A 134 14.39 -8.53 -0.96
CA GLY A 134 13.74 -8.22 -2.23
C GLY A 134 12.24 -8.43 -2.22
N LEU A 135 11.65 -8.65 -1.05
CA LEU A 135 10.21 -8.84 -0.90
C LEU A 135 9.47 -7.54 -1.22
N ARG A 136 8.49 -7.64 -2.09
CA ARG A 136 7.62 -6.51 -2.41
C ARG A 136 6.55 -6.34 -1.35
N LEU A 137 6.65 -5.26 -0.57
CA LEU A 137 5.76 -4.94 0.52
C LEU A 137 4.43 -4.36 0.05
N GLY A 138 4.47 -3.46 -0.92
CA GLY A 138 3.26 -2.82 -1.41
C GLY A 138 3.46 -2.00 -2.67
N HIS A 139 2.36 -1.48 -3.20
CA HIS A 139 2.41 -0.56 -4.32
C HIS A 139 1.29 0.47 -4.22
N ALA A 140 1.53 1.61 -4.86
CA ALA A 140 0.53 2.65 -5.07
C ALA A 140 0.57 3.10 -6.53
N THR A 141 -0.57 3.49 -7.05
CA THR A 141 -0.67 4.00 -8.43
C THR A 141 -1.54 5.23 -8.47
N MET A 142 -1.17 6.19 -9.29
CA MET A 142 -1.97 7.39 -9.53
C MET A 142 -1.86 7.83 -10.98
N ASP A 143 -2.99 8.16 -11.56
CA ASP A 143 -3.02 8.93 -12.80
C ASP A 143 -3.05 10.42 -12.43
N LEU A 144 -2.11 11.18 -12.97
CA LEU A 144 -1.96 12.61 -12.72
C LEU A 144 -3.22 13.45 -12.96
N ARG A 145 -4.11 12.95 -13.82
CA ARG A 145 -5.39 13.61 -14.08
C ARG A 145 -6.34 13.54 -12.91
N TYR A 146 -6.20 12.53 -12.05
CA TYR A 146 -7.07 12.28 -10.89
C TYR A 146 -6.38 12.58 -9.56
N ARG A 147 -5.29 13.37 -9.59
CA ARG A 147 -4.49 13.73 -8.40
C ARG A 147 -5.27 14.41 -7.28
N ASP A 148 -6.35 15.09 -7.64
CA ASP A 148 -7.20 15.81 -6.68
C ASP A 148 -8.36 14.93 -6.16
N GLY A 149 -8.35 13.64 -6.53
CA GLY A 149 -9.42 12.70 -6.23
C GLY A 149 -10.66 12.88 -7.12
N GLY A 150 -11.66 12.02 -6.91
CA GLY A 150 -12.91 12.08 -7.65
C GLY A 150 -12.87 11.39 -9.01
N TYR A 151 -13.88 11.67 -9.83
CA TYR A 151 -14.10 11.01 -11.12
C TYR A 151 -13.83 11.92 -12.32
N GLU A 152 -13.52 13.19 -12.09
CA GLU A 152 -13.25 14.16 -13.14
C GLU A 152 -11.76 14.29 -13.41
N ALA A 153 -11.40 14.20 -14.68
CA ALA A 153 -10.02 14.32 -15.10
C ALA A 153 -9.60 15.80 -15.16
N ASN A 154 -8.58 16.15 -14.40
CA ASN A 154 -7.97 17.47 -14.40
C ASN A 154 -6.85 17.59 -15.44
N ALA A 155 -6.74 18.72 -16.09
CA ALA A 155 -5.67 18.97 -17.03
C ALA A 155 -4.30 18.94 -16.35
N VAL A 156 -3.30 18.43 -17.06
CA VAL A 156 -1.89 18.48 -16.66
C VAL A 156 -1.18 19.54 -17.50
N THR A 157 -0.67 20.55 -16.83
CA THR A 157 0.05 21.67 -17.47
C THR A 157 1.56 21.37 -17.45
N PRO A 158 2.24 21.43 -18.61
CA PRO A 158 3.69 21.24 -18.68
C PRO A 158 4.45 22.21 -17.78
N GLY A 159 5.43 21.70 -17.06
CA GLY A 159 6.28 22.50 -16.16
C GLY A 159 5.64 22.89 -14.83
N GLN A 160 4.36 22.63 -14.64
CA GLN A 160 3.71 22.82 -13.35
C GLN A 160 4.01 21.67 -12.42
N THR A 161 4.34 21.98 -11.16
CA THR A 161 4.52 20.99 -10.10
C THR A 161 3.19 20.67 -9.45
N TYR A 162 2.92 19.39 -9.29
CA TYR A 162 1.75 18.85 -8.60
C TYR A 162 2.17 18.06 -7.39
N LEU A 163 1.45 18.26 -6.29
CA LEU A 163 1.54 17.38 -5.13
C LEU A 163 0.56 16.21 -5.33
N MET A 164 1.07 15.01 -5.19
CA MET A 164 0.27 13.79 -5.23
C MET A 164 0.33 13.09 -3.89
N LEU A 165 -0.82 12.68 -3.41
CA LEU A 165 -0.96 11.83 -2.24
C LEU A 165 -1.33 10.43 -2.73
N MET A 166 -0.42 9.48 -2.58
CA MET A 166 -0.59 8.12 -3.07
C MET A 166 -0.66 7.16 -1.88
N GLU A 167 -1.78 6.50 -1.71
CA GLU A 167 -1.97 5.52 -0.66
C GLU A 167 -1.56 4.13 -1.17
N PHE A 168 -0.70 3.47 -0.42
CA PHE A 168 -0.31 2.10 -0.69
C PHE A 168 -1.39 1.10 -0.27
N ASN A 169 -1.25 -0.12 -0.72
CA ASN A 169 -2.06 -1.21 -0.19
C ASN A 169 -1.86 -1.30 1.33
N PRO A 170 -2.91 -1.72 2.06
CA PRO A 170 -2.80 -2.09 3.45
C PRO A 170 -1.63 -3.05 3.67
N LEU A 171 -0.88 -2.83 4.72
CA LEU A 171 0.30 -3.62 4.99
C LEU A 171 0.44 -3.84 6.50
N ASP A 172 0.91 -5.03 6.85
CA ASP A 172 1.26 -5.42 8.20
C ASP A 172 2.51 -6.28 8.13
N VAL A 173 3.66 -5.68 8.42
CA VAL A 173 4.97 -6.31 8.23
C VAL A 173 5.89 -6.04 9.38
N ILE A 174 6.72 -7.02 9.71
CA ILE A 174 7.84 -6.88 10.62
C ILE A 174 9.10 -6.81 9.76
N LEU A 175 9.82 -5.71 9.88
CA LEU A 175 11.13 -5.52 9.29
C LEU A 175 12.19 -5.72 10.37
N PRO A 176 13.14 -6.61 10.16
CA PRO A 176 14.20 -6.84 11.13
C PRO A 176 15.15 -5.65 11.21
N ALA A 177 15.87 -5.55 12.32
CA ALA A 177 16.98 -4.63 12.46
C ALA A 177 18.09 -4.95 11.45
N GLY A 178 18.64 -3.91 10.78
CA GLY A 178 19.69 -4.11 9.79
C GLY A 178 20.07 -2.84 9.03
#